data_2071c55adbfb34e5a8fc43b310b9ef2d
#
_entry.id   2071c55adbfb34e5a8fc43b310b9ef2d
#
_cell.length_a   1.000
_cell.length_b   1.000
_cell.length_c   1.000
_cell.angle_alpha   90.00
_cell.angle_beta   90.00
_cell.angle_gamma   90.00
#
_symmetry.space_group_name_H-M   'P 1'
#
loop_
_entity.id
_entity.type
_entity.pdbx_description
1 polymer ?
#
loop_
_entity_poly.entity_id
_entity_poly.type
_entity_poly.pdbx_seq_one_letter_code
_entity_poly.pdbx_strand_id
1 'polypeptide(L)'
;LHARCCHRGTTLYYGKVEDDGIRCCYHGWKFDTEGRCLEQPCEPEGGLFKGTARQPWYPVQERYGLIFAYMGPAGKKPVLPRYECLEKMDDGEFVEADDSSLGGGGPAIIPCNWLQHFENVVDPYHVPVLHGSFSGPQFTNVMASMPEVSFEMSPRGVTVRSVRRSSTG
;
A
#
# COMPACT_ATOMS: atom_id res chain seq x y z
N LEU A 1 -2.46 -4.71 12.47
CA LEU A 1 -3.49 -5.70 12.86
C LEU A 1 -4.59 -5.75 11.80
N HIS A 2 -5.32 -6.88 11.72
CA HIS A 2 -6.53 -6.97 10.90
C HIS A 2 -7.56 -5.94 11.37
N ALA A 3 -8.29 -5.35 10.43
CA ALA A 3 -9.18 -4.22 10.70
C ALA A 3 -10.36 -4.54 11.64
N ARG A 4 -10.75 -5.81 11.77
CA ARG A 4 -11.87 -6.21 12.61
C ARG A 4 -11.39 -6.96 13.85
N CYS A 5 -11.85 -6.51 15.01
CA CYS A 5 -11.57 -7.14 16.30
C CYS A 5 -12.04 -8.61 16.31
N CYS A 6 -11.17 -9.51 16.74
CA CYS A 6 -11.44 -10.96 16.78
C CYS A 6 -12.55 -11.34 17.76
N HIS A 7 -12.94 -10.46 18.70
CA HIS A 7 -14.04 -10.74 19.64
C HIS A 7 -15.41 -10.73 18.95
N ARG A 8 -15.84 -9.60 18.40
CA ARG A 8 -17.18 -9.40 17.82
C ARG A 8 -17.18 -8.66 16.48
N GLY A 9 -16.06 -8.61 15.78
CA GLY A 9 -15.96 -8.03 14.43
C GLY A 9 -16.05 -6.51 14.34
N THR A 10 -16.06 -5.78 15.45
CA THR A 10 -16.04 -4.32 15.45
C THR A 10 -14.75 -3.82 14.82
N THR A 11 -14.84 -2.78 13.99
CA THR A 11 -13.65 -2.21 13.36
C THR A 11 -12.71 -1.59 14.40
N LEU A 12 -11.43 -1.93 14.31
CA LEU A 12 -10.36 -1.33 15.12
C LEU A 12 -9.97 0.07 14.65
N TYR A 13 -10.53 0.55 13.52
CA TYR A 13 -10.32 1.92 13.04
C TYR A 13 -10.72 2.96 14.10
N TYR A 14 -11.76 2.70 14.87
CA TYR A 14 -12.20 3.54 15.98
C TYR A 14 -11.61 3.10 17.33
N GLY A 15 -10.62 2.22 17.30
CA GLY A 15 -9.92 1.79 18.51
C GLY A 15 -9.05 2.90 19.08
N LYS A 16 -8.82 2.85 20.39
CA LYS A 16 -7.88 3.76 21.06
C LYS A 16 -6.47 3.19 20.97
N VAL A 17 -5.56 3.92 20.35
CA VAL A 17 -4.13 3.59 20.35
C VAL A 17 -3.57 3.96 21.73
N GLU A 18 -2.85 3.03 22.34
CA GLU A 18 -2.15 3.15 23.61
C GLU A 18 -0.68 2.76 23.42
N ASP A 19 0.19 3.03 24.38
CA ASP A 19 1.65 2.86 24.23
C ASP A 19 2.08 1.44 23.83
N ASP A 20 1.33 0.43 24.26
CA ASP A 20 1.64 -0.99 24.07
C ASP A 20 0.65 -1.71 23.13
N GLY A 21 -0.25 -0.98 22.47
CA GLY A 21 -1.20 -1.59 21.53
C GLY A 21 -2.42 -0.77 21.19
N ILE A 22 -3.47 -1.46 20.73
CA ILE A 22 -4.75 -0.86 20.38
C ILE A 22 -5.89 -1.49 21.18
N ARG A 23 -6.74 -0.64 21.76
CA ARG A 23 -7.95 -1.03 22.50
C ARG A 23 -9.18 -0.92 21.61
N CYS A 24 -9.92 -2.01 21.49
CA CYS A 24 -11.20 -2.02 20.79
C CYS A 24 -12.21 -1.13 21.53
N CYS A 25 -12.90 -0.25 20.78
CA CYS A 25 -13.87 0.68 21.34
C CYS A 25 -15.17 0.02 21.85
N TYR A 26 -15.42 -1.26 21.49
CA TYR A 26 -16.69 -1.92 21.84
C TYR A 26 -16.66 -2.55 23.24
N HIS A 27 -15.73 -3.48 23.50
CA HIS A 27 -15.64 -4.16 24.79
C HIS A 27 -14.27 -4.00 25.47
N GLY A 28 -13.44 -3.08 25.00
CA GLY A 28 -12.15 -2.76 25.60
C GLY A 28 -11.08 -3.83 25.48
N TRP A 29 -11.28 -4.88 24.67
CA TRP A 29 -10.20 -5.84 24.41
C TRP A 29 -9.00 -5.12 23.81
N LYS A 30 -7.84 -5.34 24.38
CA LYS A 30 -6.60 -4.67 23.98
C LYS A 30 -5.63 -5.67 23.39
N PHE A 31 -5.01 -5.30 22.28
CA PHE A 31 -4.08 -6.15 21.54
C PHE A 31 -2.77 -5.42 21.31
N ASP A 32 -1.66 -6.11 21.48
CA ASP A 32 -0.35 -5.60 21.10
C ASP A 32 -0.13 -5.63 19.56
N THR A 33 1.04 -5.17 19.14
CA THR A 33 1.40 -5.10 17.71
C THR A 33 1.53 -6.47 17.03
N GLU A 34 1.67 -7.55 17.82
CA GLU A 34 1.72 -8.94 17.34
C GLU A 34 0.39 -9.69 17.54
N GLY A 35 -0.67 -8.96 17.85
CA GLY A 35 -2.01 -9.50 18.00
C GLY A 35 -2.25 -10.30 19.28
N ARG A 36 -1.34 -10.26 20.26
CA ARG A 36 -1.58 -10.87 21.56
C ARG A 36 -2.62 -10.06 22.32
N CYS A 37 -3.57 -10.74 22.94
CA CYS A 37 -4.56 -10.08 23.76
C CYS A 37 -3.97 -9.73 25.13
N LEU A 38 -3.90 -8.45 25.44
CA LEU A 38 -3.33 -7.94 26.67
C LEU A 38 -4.38 -7.78 27.77
N GLU A 39 -5.60 -7.37 27.42
CA GLU A 39 -6.67 -7.08 28.37
C GLU A 39 -8.04 -7.45 27.81
N GLN A 40 -8.92 -7.88 28.71
CA GLN A 40 -10.34 -8.21 28.46
C GLN A 40 -11.20 -7.68 29.61
N PRO A 41 -11.39 -6.34 29.74
CA PRO A 41 -11.96 -5.74 30.95
C PRO A 41 -13.42 -6.10 31.20
N CYS A 42 -14.18 -6.51 30.18
CA CYS A 42 -15.56 -6.93 30.30
C CYS A 42 -15.75 -8.43 30.57
N GLU A 43 -14.66 -9.19 30.64
CA GLU A 43 -14.67 -10.62 30.92
C GLU A 43 -14.45 -10.88 32.42
N PRO A 44 -15.04 -11.95 33.00
CA PRO A 44 -14.78 -12.33 34.38
C PRO A 44 -13.29 -12.50 34.67
N GLU A 45 -12.88 -12.17 35.89
CA GLU A 45 -11.50 -12.39 36.38
C GLU A 45 -10.40 -11.72 35.51
N GLY A 46 -10.76 -10.68 34.76
CA GLY A 46 -9.81 -9.94 33.92
C GLY A 46 -9.46 -10.63 32.60
N GLY A 47 -10.23 -11.65 32.19
CA GLY A 47 -10.15 -12.23 30.85
C GLY A 47 -9.73 -13.68 30.79
N LEU A 48 -10.71 -14.58 30.74
CA LEU A 48 -10.48 -16.04 30.62
C LEU A 48 -9.79 -16.44 29.30
N PHE A 49 -10.01 -15.67 28.24
CA PHE A 49 -9.45 -15.96 26.90
C PHE A 49 -8.20 -15.16 26.57
N LYS A 50 -7.67 -14.36 27.48
CA LYS A 50 -6.50 -13.52 27.26
C LYS A 50 -5.28 -14.30 26.74
N GLY A 51 -5.04 -15.49 27.27
CA GLY A 51 -3.92 -16.35 26.85
C GLY A 51 -4.07 -16.97 25.45
N THR A 52 -5.29 -17.12 24.95
CA THR A 52 -5.59 -17.84 23.70
C THR A 52 -6.12 -16.93 22.58
N ALA A 53 -6.79 -15.83 22.92
CA ALA A 53 -7.30 -14.89 21.93
C ALA A 53 -6.14 -14.24 21.13
N ARG A 54 -6.27 -14.24 19.83
CA ARG A 54 -5.29 -13.64 18.92
C ARG A 54 -5.99 -12.79 17.89
N GLN A 55 -5.57 -11.54 17.81
CA GLN A 55 -5.94 -10.66 16.72
C GLN A 55 -5.02 -10.95 15.54
N PRO A 56 -5.53 -11.23 14.34
CA PRO A 56 -4.67 -11.39 13.16
C PRO A 56 -3.81 -10.13 12.96
N TRP A 57 -2.53 -10.34 12.66
CA TRP A 57 -1.56 -9.27 12.51
C TRP A 57 -0.65 -9.52 11.32
N TYR A 58 -0.01 -8.47 10.85
CA TYR A 58 0.89 -8.51 9.71
C TYR A 58 2.18 -7.79 10.07
N PRO A 59 3.35 -8.37 9.75
CA PRO A 59 4.62 -7.65 9.87
C PRO A 59 4.57 -6.38 9.02
N VAL A 60 4.95 -5.28 9.60
CA VAL A 60 5.02 -3.98 8.90
C VAL A 60 6.44 -3.44 8.90
N GLN A 61 6.74 -2.63 7.93
CA GLN A 61 7.99 -1.88 7.83
C GLN A 61 7.71 -0.53 7.21
N GLU A 62 8.19 0.52 7.82
CA GLU A 62 8.20 1.85 7.22
C GLU A 62 9.46 2.02 6.38
N ARG A 63 9.29 2.56 5.16
CA ARG A 63 10.39 2.98 4.28
C ARG A 63 9.89 3.99 3.26
N TYR A 64 10.69 5.02 2.98
CA TYR A 64 10.35 6.10 2.03
C TYR A 64 9.06 6.85 2.36
N GLY A 65 8.71 6.98 3.65
CA GLY A 65 7.44 7.53 4.08
C GLY A 65 6.23 6.62 3.87
N LEU A 66 6.43 5.40 3.34
CA LEU A 66 5.39 4.40 3.11
C LEU A 66 5.40 3.31 4.16
N ILE A 67 4.21 2.82 4.50
CA ILE A 67 4.03 1.66 5.39
C ILE A 67 3.75 0.42 4.55
N PHE A 68 4.70 -0.51 4.55
CA PHE A 68 4.58 -1.80 3.87
C PHE A 68 4.10 -2.88 4.85
N ALA A 69 3.02 -3.56 4.51
CA ALA A 69 2.51 -4.69 5.28
C ALA A 69 2.71 -6.00 4.50
N TYR A 70 3.36 -6.98 5.12
CA TYR A 70 3.49 -8.30 4.53
C TYR A 70 2.30 -9.18 4.91
N MET A 71 1.50 -9.59 3.95
CA MET A 71 0.24 -10.33 4.15
C MET A 71 0.36 -11.84 3.88
N GLY A 72 1.58 -12.35 3.77
CA GLY A 72 1.85 -13.79 3.60
C GLY A 72 2.20 -14.50 4.93
N PRO A 73 2.57 -15.80 4.87
CA PRO A 73 3.00 -16.56 6.02
C PRO A 73 4.22 -15.94 6.69
N ALA A 74 4.19 -15.73 8.00
CA ALA A 74 5.22 -15.00 8.76
C ALA A 74 6.65 -15.54 8.51
N GLY A 75 6.82 -16.87 8.43
CA GLY A 75 8.11 -17.52 8.16
C GLY A 75 8.62 -17.36 6.72
N LYS A 76 7.84 -16.74 5.83
CA LYS A 76 8.21 -16.49 4.43
C LYS A 76 8.32 -15.00 4.09
N LYS A 77 8.38 -14.15 5.10
CA LYS A 77 8.53 -12.71 4.89
C LYS A 77 9.79 -12.42 4.08
N PRO A 78 9.67 -11.85 2.86
CA PRO A 78 10.84 -11.46 2.06
C PRO A 78 11.51 -10.21 2.66
N VAL A 79 12.73 -9.97 2.24
CA VAL A 79 13.36 -8.67 2.46
C VAL A 79 12.64 -7.63 1.59
N LEU A 80 12.27 -6.51 2.18
CA LEU A 80 11.69 -5.40 1.43
C LEU A 80 12.72 -4.88 0.42
N PRO A 81 12.40 -4.84 -0.88
CA PRO A 81 13.31 -4.35 -1.90
C PRO A 81 13.78 -2.92 -1.61
N ARG A 82 15.04 -2.66 -1.96
CA ARG A 82 15.60 -1.32 -1.98
C ARG A 82 15.66 -0.86 -3.43
N TYR A 83 15.09 0.30 -3.69
CA TYR A 83 15.06 0.89 -5.03
C TYR A 83 16.11 1.97 -5.14
N GLU A 84 17.06 1.80 -6.04
CA GLU A 84 18.20 2.73 -6.20
C GLU A 84 17.73 4.16 -6.44
N CYS A 85 16.68 4.34 -7.24
CA CYS A 85 16.07 5.64 -7.51
C CYS A 85 15.43 6.32 -6.29
N LEU A 86 15.20 5.58 -5.20
CA LEU A 86 14.66 6.10 -3.93
C LEU A 86 15.72 6.16 -2.83
N GLU A 87 16.94 5.70 -3.09
CA GLU A 87 18.02 5.65 -2.10
C GLU A 87 19.22 6.52 -2.48
N LYS A 88 19.38 6.80 -3.76
CA LYS A 88 20.41 7.72 -4.25
C LYS A 88 19.72 9.01 -4.66
N MET A 89 19.85 10.02 -3.81
CA MET A 89 19.35 11.37 -4.04
C MET A 89 20.52 12.29 -4.35
N ASP A 90 20.34 13.17 -5.31
CA ASP A 90 21.24 14.28 -5.56
C ASP A 90 20.97 15.40 -4.53
N ASP A 91 21.92 16.34 -4.42
CA ASP A 91 21.77 17.47 -3.50
C ASP A 91 20.49 18.27 -3.81
N GLY A 92 19.61 18.37 -2.81
CA GLY A 92 18.32 19.06 -2.94
C GLY A 92 17.15 18.18 -3.36
N GLU A 93 17.37 16.90 -3.66
CA GLU A 93 16.31 15.94 -3.89
C GLU A 93 15.83 15.31 -2.59
N PHE A 94 14.54 14.97 -2.53
CA PHE A 94 13.94 14.23 -1.43
C PHE A 94 12.80 13.35 -1.92
N VAL A 95 12.50 12.30 -1.17
CA VAL A 95 11.33 11.45 -1.41
C VAL A 95 10.22 11.88 -0.46
N GLU A 96 9.09 12.24 -1.03
CA GLU A 96 7.87 12.53 -0.29
C GLU A 96 6.76 11.58 -0.76
N ALA A 97 6.13 10.92 0.19
CA ALA A 97 4.99 10.07 -0.04
C ALA A 97 3.83 10.54 0.85
N ASP A 98 2.87 11.20 0.23
CA ASP A 98 1.64 11.65 0.86
C ASP A 98 0.41 11.23 0.05
N ASP A 99 -0.78 11.59 0.52
CA ASP A 99 -2.05 11.27 -0.17
C ASP A 99 -2.12 11.88 -1.58
N SER A 100 -1.45 13.00 -1.84
CA SER A 100 -1.46 13.68 -3.14
C SER A 100 -0.49 13.02 -4.12
N SER A 101 0.67 12.59 -3.64
CA SER A 101 1.71 11.94 -4.45
C SER A 101 1.33 10.52 -4.89
N LEU A 102 0.48 9.84 -4.12
CA LEU A 102 0.01 8.48 -4.40
C LEU A 102 -1.27 8.41 -5.25
N GLY A 103 -1.64 9.50 -5.91
CA GLY A 103 -2.75 9.51 -6.87
C GLY A 103 -4.10 9.98 -6.32
N GLY A 104 -4.12 10.66 -5.17
CA GLY A 104 -5.16 11.62 -4.79
C GLY A 104 -6.59 11.13 -4.62
N GLY A 105 -6.86 9.84 -4.51
CA GLY A 105 -8.23 9.35 -4.48
C GLY A 105 -8.58 8.46 -3.29
N GLY A 106 -7.62 8.15 -2.43
CA GLY A 106 -7.81 7.15 -1.39
C GLY A 106 -8.02 5.73 -1.95
N PRO A 107 -8.28 4.74 -1.12
CA PRO A 107 -8.49 3.36 -1.54
C PRO A 107 -9.76 3.25 -2.39
N ALA A 108 -9.60 2.77 -3.63
CA ALA A 108 -10.70 2.50 -4.55
C ALA A 108 -10.87 0.99 -4.75
N ILE A 109 -12.14 0.54 -4.82
CA ILE A 109 -12.46 -0.82 -5.26
C ILE A 109 -12.72 -0.77 -6.75
N ILE A 110 -11.84 -1.40 -7.53
CA ILE A 110 -11.99 -1.52 -8.98
C ILE A 110 -12.67 -2.87 -9.25
N PRO A 111 -13.88 -2.91 -9.86
CA PRO A 111 -14.66 -4.13 -10.04
C PRO A 111 -14.14 -4.96 -11.23
N CYS A 112 -12.87 -5.30 -11.22
CA CYS A 112 -12.25 -6.17 -12.22
C CYS A 112 -11.18 -7.06 -11.60
N ASN A 113 -10.70 -8.03 -12.37
CA ASN A 113 -9.55 -8.83 -11.97
C ASN A 113 -8.28 -7.96 -11.90
N TRP A 114 -7.44 -8.20 -10.91
CA TRP A 114 -6.19 -7.44 -10.72
C TRP A 114 -5.28 -7.44 -11.96
N LEU A 115 -5.28 -8.52 -12.73
CA LEU A 115 -4.45 -8.62 -13.93
C LEU A 115 -4.90 -7.61 -15.00
N GLN A 116 -6.20 -7.44 -15.21
CA GLN A 116 -6.74 -6.44 -16.15
C GLN A 116 -6.36 -5.01 -15.74
N HIS A 117 -6.39 -4.72 -14.45
CA HIS A 117 -5.92 -3.44 -13.95
C HIS A 117 -4.42 -3.28 -14.16
N PHE A 118 -3.64 -4.33 -13.87
CA PHE A 118 -2.19 -4.32 -14.06
C PHE A 118 -1.80 -4.16 -15.54
N GLU A 119 -2.48 -4.83 -16.46
CA GLU A 119 -2.27 -4.66 -17.90
C GLU A 119 -2.49 -3.20 -18.34
N ASN A 120 -3.51 -2.54 -17.81
CA ASN A 120 -3.73 -1.12 -18.06
C ASN A 120 -2.59 -0.24 -17.52
N VAL A 121 -2.10 -0.53 -16.32
CA VAL A 121 -1.01 0.26 -15.69
C VAL A 121 0.30 0.16 -16.49
N VAL A 122 0.59 -0.99 -17.07
CA VAL A 122 1.85 -1.22 -17.82
C VAL A 122 1.74 -0.90 -19.30
N ASP A 123 0.55 -0.53 -19.82
CA ASP A 123 0.37 -0.14 -21.20
C ASP A 123 0.77 1.32 -21.45
N PRO A 124 1.82 1.59 -22.22
CA PRO A 124 2.26 2.96 -22.50
C PRO A 124 1.44 3.67 -23.58
N TYR A 125 0.63 2.95 -24.36
CA TYR A 125 -0.04 3.48 -25.55
C TYR A 125 -1.41 4.08 -25.28
N HIS A 126 -2.15 3.59 -24.26
CA HIS A 126 -3.45 4.18 -23.92
C HIS A 126 -3.32 5.61 -23.37
N VAL A 127 -2.20 5.93 -22.74
CA VAL A 127 -1.96 7.24 -22.12
C VAL A 127 -2.10 8.40 -23.11
N PRO A 128 -1.38 8.45 -24.26
CA PRO A 128 -1.53 9.55 -25.20
C PRO A 128 -2.92 9.58 -25.89
N VAL A 129 -3.52 8.44 -26.08
CA VAL A 129 -4.85 8.36 -26.74
C VAL A 129 -5.96 8.69 -25.77
N LEU A 130 -6.12 7.89 -24.72
CA LEU A 130 -7.24 8.06 -23.76
C LEU A 130 -7.08 9.33 -22.92
N HIS A 131 -5.93 9.50 -22.29
CA HIS A 131 -5.69 10.58 -21.34
C HIS A 131 -5.12 11.86 -21.98
N GLY A 132 -4.59 11.77 -23.20
CA GLY A 132 -4.04 12.92 -23.92
C GLY A 132 -5.01 13.51 -24.96
N SER A 133 -5.86 12.70 -25.57
CA SER A 133 -6.68 13.11 -26.72
C SER A 133 -8.17 13.04 -26.48
N PHE A 134 -8.70 11.92 -25.99
CA PHE A 134 -10.14 11.70 -25.89
C PHE A 134 -10.79 12.41 -24.70
N SER A 135 -10.14 12.42 -23.56
CA SER A 135 -10.70 13.01 -22.32
C SER A 135 -10.20 14.42 -22.05
N GLY A 136 -9.49 15.02 -23.02
CA GLY A 136 -8.71 16.23 -22.79
C GLY A 136 -7.41 15.95 -22.02
N PRO A 137 -6.48 16.90 -21.96
CA PRO A 137 -5.19 16.67 -21.29
C PRO A 137 -5.37 16.47 -19.79
N GLN A 138 -5.21 15.24 -19.34
CA GLN A 138 -5.24 14.86 -17.92
C GLN A 138 -3.83 14.85 -17.29
N PHE A 139 -2.79 14.83 -18.14
CA PHE A 139 -1.40 14.86 -17.76
C PHE A 139 -0.66 15.97 -18.49
N THR A 140 0.65 16.02 -18.36
CA THR A 140 1.50 16.99 -19.08
C THR A 140 1.43 16.77 -20.60
N ASN A 141 1.71 17.82 -21.37
CA ASN A 141 1.73 17.76 -22.85
C ASN A 141 2.68 16.69 -23.39
N VAL A 142 3.77 16.40 -22.69
CA VAL A 142 4.71 15.33 -23.06
C VAL A 142 4.05 13.96 -23.01
N MET A 143 3.13 13.73 -22.06
CA MET A 143 2.40 12.48 -21.93
C MET A 143 1.37 12.27 -23.04
N ALA A 144 0.95 13.32 -23.72
CA ALA A 144 0.06 13.24 -24.89
C ALA A 144 0.78 12.85 -26.19
N SER A 145 2.12 12.82 -26.21
CA SER A 145 2.89 12.36 -27.37
C SER A 145 3.02 10.83 -27.38
N MET A 146 2.97 10.23 -28.58
CA MET A 146 3.17 8.79 -28.75
C MET A 146 4.58 8.39 -28.35
N PRO A 147 4.76 7.40 -27.48
CA PRO A 147 6.08 6.93 -27.07
C PRO A 147 6.73 5.99 -28.10
N GLU A 148 8.04 6.01 -28.15
CA GLU A 148 8.84 4.89 -28.63
C GLU A 148 8.99 3.90 -27.46
N VAL A 149 8.56 2.65 -27.64
CA VAL A 149 8.51 1.67 -26.56
C VAL A 149 9.39 0.47 -26.85
N SER A 150 10.13 0.04 -25.85
CA SER A 150 10.85 -1.24 -25.85
C SER A 150 10.56 -2.03 -24.59
N PHE A 151 10.58 -3.36 -24.73
CA PHE A 151 10.36 -4.31 -23.62
C PHE A 151 11.61 -5.16 -23.45
N GLU A 152 12.12 -5.22 -22.24
CA GLU A 152 13.30 -6.00 -21.89
C GLU A 152 12.94 -7.03 -20.82
N MET A 153 13.23 -8.31 -21.11
CA MET A 153 13.04 -9.38 -20.13
C MET A 153 14.20 -9.43 -19.15
N SER A 154 13.91 -9.61 -17.89
CA SER A 154 14.89 -9.83 -16.84
C SER A 154 14.47 -10.99 -15.94
N PRO A 155 15.36 -11.55 -15.12
CA PRO A 155 14.98 -12.56 -14.11
C PRO A 155 13.95 -12.05 -13.07
N ARG A 156 13.75 -10.74 -12.98
CA ARG A 156 12.82 -10.09 -12.03
C ARG A 156 11.52 -9.64 -12.66
N GLY A 157 11.33 -9.84 -13.97
CA GLY A 157 10.15 -9.42 -14.70
C GLY A 157 10.46 -8.71 -16.00
N VAL A 158 9.54 -7.89 -16.47
CA VAL A 158 9.67 -7.12 -17.71
C VAL A 158 9.90 -5.65 -17.37
N THR A 159 10.93 -5.06 -17.97
CA THR A 159 11.12 -3.61 -17.94
C THR A 159 10.52 -3.02 -19.20
N VAL A 160 9.63 -2.06 -19.03
CA VAL A 160 9.07 -1.27 -20.13
C VAL A 160 9.80 0.07 -20.17
N ARG A 161 10.48 0.35 -21.28
CA ARG A 161 11.11 1.65 -21.53
C ARG A 161 10.23 2.42 -22.50
N SER A 162 9.77 3.59 -22.08
CA SER A 162 8.91 4.48 -22.87
C SER A 162 9.60 5.82 -23.02
N VAL A 163 9.97 6.18 -24.25
CA VAL A 163 10.66 7.42 -24.58
C VAL A 163 9.70 8.34 -25.33
N ARG A 164 9.49 9.55 -24.79
CA ARG A 164 8.71 10.60 -25.42
C ARG A 164 9.59 11.79 -25.72
N ARG A 165 9.44 12.37 -26.90
CA ARG A 165 10.15 13.58 -27.27
C ARG A 165 9.25 14.80 -27.05
N SER A 166 9.78 15.78 -26.34
CA SER A 166 9.14 17.09 -26.24
C SER A 166 9.19 17.81 -27.59
N SER A 167 8.10 18.45 -27.99
CA SER A 167 8.09 19.33 -29.16
C SER A 167 8.86 20.63 -28.96
N THR A 168 9.34 20.87 -27.74
CA THR A 168 10.19 22.01 -27.38
C THR A 168 11.64 21.58 -27.29
N GLY A 169 12.13 20.94 -28.36
CA GLY A 169 13.42 20.32 -28.61
C GLY A 169 14.65 20.92 -27.99
#